data_b0e365c4babd34903ee54cce1c6c76ef
#
_entry.id   b0e365c4babd34903ee54cce1c6c76ef
#
_cell.length_a   1.000
_cell.length_b   1.000
_cell.length_c   1.000
_cell.angle_alpha   90.00
_cell.angle_beta   90.00
_cell.angle_gamma   90.00
#
_symmetry.space_group_name_H-M   'P 1'
#
loop_
_entity.id
_entity.type
_entity.pdbx_description
1 polymer ?
#
loop_
_entity_poly.entity_id
_entity_poly.type
_entity_poly.pdbx_seq_one_letter_code
_entity_poly.pdbx_strand_id
1 'polypeptide(L)'
;LFLLAPATANTIAKLANGLADNMVTATALALPTHTKKVLAPAMNTKMYENPLTQHNLERLQRFGWKIIQPREAVLACGDQGTGALAEIDTIIDTVKELIYEKTI
;
A
#
# COMPACT_ATOMS: atom_id res chain seq x y z
N LEU A 1 7.63 -12.27 2.33
CA LEU A 1 7.05 -10.93 2.36
C LEU A 1 6.60 -10.53 0.96
N PHE A 2 5.44 -9.91 0.87
CA PHE A 2 4.93 -9.38 -0.38
C PHE A 2 4.89 -7.85 -0.28
N LEU A 3 5.61 -7.18 -1.18
CA LEU A 3 5.66 -5.71 -1.24
C LEU A 3 5.07 -5.22 -2.55
N LEU A 4 4.11 -4.31 -2.47
CA LEU A 4 3.57 -3.61 -3.63
C LEU A 4 3.90 -2.12 -3.52
N ALA A 5 4.79 -1.65 -4.37
CA ALA A 5 5.25 -0.26 -4.38
C ALA A 5 5.62 0.18 -5.82
N PRO A 6 4.96 1.16 -6.38
CA PRO A 6 3.83 1.91 -5.84
C PRO A 6 2.51 1.14 -5.94
N ALA A 7 1.57 1.45 -5.05
CA ALA A 7 0.21 0.91 -5.12
C ALA A 7 -0.75 2.02 -5.54
N THR A 8 -1.42 1.82 -6.66
CA THR A 8 -2.42 2.78 -7.18
C THR A 8 -3.74 2.63 -6.44
N ALA A 9 -4.58 3.67 -6.51
CA ALA A 9 -5.92 3.61 -5.91
C ALA A 9 -6.73 2.42 -6.46
N ASN A 10 -6.63 2.15 -7.75
CA ASN A 10 -7.32 1.01 -8.38
C ASN A 10 -6.88 -0.32 -7.78
N THR A 11 -5.59 -0.55 -7.69
CA THR A 11 -5.06 -1.79 -7.12
C THR A 11 -5.41 -1.92 -5.64
N ILE A 12 -5.34 -0.84 -4.88
CA ILE A 12 -5.74 -0.82 -3.46
C ILE A 12 -7.20 -1.24 -3.32
N ALA A 13 -8.10 -0.69 -4.15
CA ALA A 13 -9.51 -1.04 -4.13
C ALA A 13 -9.72 -2.52 -4.46
N LYS A 14 -9.01 -3.04 -5.44
CA LYS A 14 -9.09 -4.46 -5.80
C LYS A 14 -8.62 -5.36 -4.67
N LEU A 15 -7.48 -5.06 -4.08
CA LEU A 15 -6.94 -5.82 -2.95
C LEU A 15 -7.92 -5.82 -1.78
N ALA A 16 -8.49 -4.66 -1.46
CA ALA A 16 -9.41 -4.51 -0.33
C ALA A 16 -10.71 -5.30 -0.51
N ASN A 17 -11.08 -5.59 -1.76
CA ASN A 17 -12.34 -6.27 -2.08
C ASN A 17 -12.13 -7.68 -2.62
N GLY A 18 -10.92 -8.20 -2.58
CA GLY A 18 -10.64 -9.58 -2.98
C GLY A 18 -10.77 -9.85 -4.47
N LEU A 19 -10.56 -8.85 -5.30
CA LEU A 19 -10.57 -9.02 -6.76
C LEU A 19 -9.22 -9.59 -7.22
N ALA A 20 -9.25 -10.50 -8.15
CA ALA A 20 -8.07 -11.23 -8.61
C ALA A 20 -8.04 -11.32 -10.14
N ASP A 21 -8.15 -10.17 -10.80
CA ASP A 21 -8.29 -10.08 -12.25
C ASP A 21 -6.97 -9.85 -12.99
N ASN A 22 -5.86 -9.82 -12.26
CA ASN A 22 -4.52 -9.76 -12.85
C ASN A 22 -3.53 -10.53 -11.97
N MET A 23 -2.30 -10.68 -12.45
CA MET A 23 -1.28 -11.48 -11.76
C MET A 23 -0.96 -10.94 -10.35
N VAL A 24 -0.89 -9.62 -10.20
CA VAL A 24 -0.56 -9.00 -8.91
C VAL A 24 -1.66 -9.27 -7.89
N THR A 25 -2.91 -8.98 -8.25
CA THR A 25 -4.05 -9.16 -7.34
C THR A 25 -4.33 -10.63 -7.07
N ALA A 26 -4.18 -11.50 -8.05
CA ALA A 26 -4.33 -12.94 -7.87
C ALA A 26 -3.26 -13.49 -6.93
N THR A 27 -2.01 -13.08 -7.10
CA THR A 27 -0.92 -13.49 -6.23
C THR A 27 -1.17 -13.05 -4.80
N ALA A 28 -1.56 -11.79 -4.61
CA ALA A 28 -1.84 -11.25 -3.28
C ALA A 28 -2.95 -12.03 -2.57
N LEU A 29 -4.03 -12.35 -3.28
CA LEU A 29 -5.15 -13.09 -2.71
C LEU A 29 -4.77 -14.52 -2.33
N ALA A 30 -3.85 -15.13 -3.06
CA ALA A 30 -3.44 -16.52 -2.87
C ALA A 30 -2.31 -16.69 -1.84
N LEU A 31 -1.78 -15.62 -1.27
CA LEU A 31 -0.68 -15.71 -0.31
C LEU A 31 -1.10 -16.48 0.94
N PRO A 32 -0.18 -17.27 1.53
CA PRO A 32 -0.41 -17.87 2.84
C PRO A 32 -0.74 -16.80 3.89
N THR A 33 -1.58 -17.14 4.85
CA THR A 33 -2.06 -16.17 5.86
C THR A 33 -0.95 -15.57 6.70
N HIS A 34 0.17 -16.28 6.87
CA HIS A 34 1.30 -15.79 7.65
C HIS A 34 2.26 -14.90 6.85
N THR A 35 2.06 -14.75 5.54
CA THR A 35 2.92 -13.90 4.73
C THR A 35 2.73 -12.44 5.10
N LYS A 36 3.82 -11.75 5.40
CA LYS A 36 3.80 -10.31 5.66
C LYS A 36 3.53 -9.57 4.35
N LYS A 37 2.55 -8.67 4.40
CA LYS A 37 2.06 -7.93 3.23
C LYS A 37 2.22 -6.44 3.48
N VAL A 38 2.87 -5.76 2.55
CA VAL A 38 3.20 -4.34 2.65
C VAL A 38 2.81 -3.64 1.38
N LEU A 39 2.20 -2.47 1.49
CA LEU A 39 1.97 -1.64 0.31
C LEU A 39 2.35 -0.19 0.57
N ALA A 40 2.84 0.46 -0.48
CA ALA A 40 3.20 1.87 -0.47
C ALA A 40 2.33 2.61 -1.49
N PRO A 41 1.27 3.31 -1.03
CA PRO A 41 0.39 4.05 -1.92
C PRO A 41 1.10 5.19 -2.64
N ALA A 42 0.69 5.42 -3.90
CA ALA A 42 1.10 6.59 -4.67
C ALA A 42 -0.04 6.98 -5.61
N MET A 43 -0.54 8.20 -5.46
CA MET A 43 -1.65 8.74 -6.25
C MET A 43 -1.75 10.25 -6.04
N ASN A 44 -2.57 10.92 -6.82
CA ASN A 44 -2.79 12.34 -6.54
C ASN A 44 -3.51 12.52 -5.21
N THR A 45 -3.38 13.71 -4.63
CA THR A 45 -3.87 14.01 -3.29
C THR A 45 -5.38 13.81 -3.15
N LYS A 46 -6.16 14.21 -4.14
CA LYS A 46 -7.61 14.08 -4.07
C LYS A 46 -8.05 12.62 -4.08
N MET A 47 -7.37 11.78 -4.83
CA MET A 47 -7.62 10.33 -4.82
C MET A 47 -7.26 9.73 -3.46
N TYR A 48 -6.12 10.16 -2.89
CA TYR A 48 -5.69 9.67 -1.58
C TYR A 48 -6.66 10.08 -0.48
N GLU A 49 -7.12 11.33 -0.50
CA GLU A 49 -8.03 11.87 0.52
C GLU A 49 -9.48 11.41 0.34
N ASN A 50 -9.81 10.80 -0.80
CA ASN A 50 -11.17 10.33 -1.03
C ASN A 50 -11.56 9.29 0.03
N PRO A 51 -12.74 9.43 0.65
CA PRO A 51 -13.20 8.48 1.67
C PRO A 51 -13.20 7.02 1.22
N LEU A 52 -13.43 6.74 -0.06
CA LEU A 52 -13.37 5.38 -0.57
C LEU A 52 -11.96 4.81 -0.51
N THR A 53 -10.96 5.60 -0.88
CA THR A 53 -9.55 5.20 -0.78
C THR A 53 -9.14 4.98 0.67
N GLN A 54 -9.49 5.91 1.55
CA GLN A 54 -9.18 5.80 2.97
C GLN A 54 -9.86 4.58 3.60
N HIS A 55 -11.10 4.30 3.23
CA HIS A 55 -11.81 3.12 3.69
C HIS A 55 -11.13 1.83 3.23
N ASN A 56 -10.70 1.79 1.97
CA ASN A 56 -9.98 0.62 1.44
C ASN A 56 -8.65 0.38 2.15
N LEU A 57 -7.91 1.44 2.46
CA LEU A 57 -6.66 1.33 3.21
C LEU A 57 -6.90 0.82 4.64
N GLU A 58 -7.92 1.34 5.33
CA GLU A 58 -8.28 0.85 6.66
C GLU A 58 -8.67 -0.62 6.63
N ARG A 59 -9.44 -1.03 5.62
CA ARG A 59 -9.84 -2.41 5.44
C ARG A 59 -8.62 -3.33 5.25
N LEU A 60 -7.67 -2.91 4.44
CA LEU A 60 -6.44 -3.68 4.23
C LEU A 60 -5.63 -3.80 5.54
N GLN A 61 -5.55 -2.72 6.33
CA GLN A 61 -4.88 -2.77 7.62
C GLN A 61 -5.55 -3.79 8.56
N ARG A 62 -6.87 -3.85 8.58
CA ARG A 62 -7.58 -4.84 9.38
C ARG A 62 -7.27 -6.28 8.95
N PHE A 63 -6.97 -6.48 7.69
CA PHE A 63 -6.62 -7.80 7.16
C PHE A 63 -5.11 -8.05 7.15
N GLY A 64 -4.35 -7.26 7.89
CA GLY A 64 -2.94 -7.55 8.15
C GLY A 64 -1.94 -6.86 7.23
N TRP A 65 -2.38 -5.97 6.36
CA TRP A 65 -1.47 -5.21 5.51
C TRP A 65 -0.79 -4.09 6.29
N LYS A 66 0.50 -3.95 6.10
CA LYS A 66 1.25 -2.77 6.56
C LYS A 66 1.20 -1.72 5.46
N ILE A 67 0.71 -0.53 5.81
CA ILE A 67 0.65 0.59 4.87
C ILE A 67 1.83 1.52 5.15
N ILE A 68 2.65 1.78 4.14
CA ILE A 68 3.71 2.78 4.21
C ILE A 68 3.10 4.11 3.76
N GLN A 69 2.99 5.06 4.67
CA GLN A 69 2.32 6.33 4.40
C GLN A 69 2.98 7.07 3.24
N PRO A 70 2.20 7.59 2.27
CA PRO A 70 2.75 8.43 1.22
C PRO A 70 3.25 9.74 1.82
N ARG A 71 4.18 10.38 1.12
CA ARG A 71 4.73 11.67 1.54
C ARG A 71 4.01 12.84 0.90
N GLU A 72 4.19 14.03 1.44
CA GLU A 72 3.78 15.26 0.80
C GLU A 72 4.82 15.66 -0.24
N ALA A 73 4.33 16.12 -1.39
CA ALA A 73 5.16 16.62 -2.48
C ALA A 73 4.35 17.51 -3.41
N VAL A 74 5.04 18.27 -4.25
CA VAL A 74 4.38 18.91 -5.38
C VAL A 74 4.11 17.84 -6.42
N LEU A 75 2.84 17.60 -6.68
CA LEU A 75 2.40 16.56 -7.61
C LEU A 75 2.46 17.04 -9.06
N ALA A 76 2.33 16.13 -10.01
CA ALA A 76 2.41 16.44 -11.44
C ALA A 76 1.41 17.51 -11.90
N CYS A 77 0.30 17.67 -11.21
CA CYS A 77 -0.70 18.72 -11.48
C CYS A 77 -0.34 20.08 -10.87
N GLY A 78 0.80 20.20 -10.18
CA GLY A 78 1.23 21.43 -9.51
C GLY A 78 0.68 21.63 -8.10
N ASP A 79 -0.22 20.78 -7.65
CA ASP A 79 -0.76 20.84 -6.29
C ASP A 79 0.23 20.24 -5.30
N GLN A 80 0.31 20.86 -4.12
CA GLN A 80 1.09 20.32 -3.02
C GLN A 80 0.15 19.56 -2.08
N GLY A 81 0.53 18.34 -1.73
CA GLY A 81 -0.26 17.55 -0.79
C GLY A 81 0.27 16.14 -0.63
N THR A 82 -0.42 15.36 0.19
CA THR A 82 -0.09 13.96 0.46
C THR A 82 -0.54 13.07 -0.69
N GLY A 83 0.27 12.11 -1.08
CA GLY A 83 -0.07 11.14 -2.12
C GLY A 83 1.12 10.65 -2.91
N ALA A 84 2.28 11.30 -2.78
CA ALA A 84 3.50 10.85 -3.44
C ALA A 84 4.06 9.60 -2.75
N LEU A 85 4.70 8.73 -3.55
CA LEU A 85 5.34 7.53 -3.03
C LEU A 85 6.30 7.89 -1.89
N ALA A 86 6.27 7.11 -0.82
CA ALA A 86 7.22 7.25 0.28
C ALA A 86 8.67 7.19 -0.24
N GLU A 87 9.58 7.79 0.51
CA GLU A 87 11.00 7.72 0.16
C GLU A 87 11.46 6.26 0.08
N ILE A 88 12.36 5.98 -0.86
CA ILE A 88 12.88 4.62 -1.07
C ILE A 88 13.49 4.09 0.22
N ASP A 89 14.23 4.93 0.94
CA ASP A 89 14.85 4.52 2.22
C ASP A 89 13.80 4.12 3.26
N THR A 90 12.67 4.84 3.32
CA THR A 90 11.56 4.49 4.21
C THR A 90 10.98 3.13 3.88
N ILE A 91 10.80 2.86 2.59
CA ILE A 91 10.29 1.55 2.12
C ILE A 91 11.26 0.43 2.50
N ILE A 92 12.54 0.64 2.23
CA ILE A 92 13.58 -0.33 2.54
C ILE A 92 13.64 -0.62 4.04
N ASP A 93 13.62 0.44 4.86
CA ASP A 93 13.69 0.31 6.32
C ASP A 93 12.47 -0.46 6.86
N THR A 94 11.29 -0.16 6.35
CA THR A 94 10.06 -0.86 6.75
C THR A 94 10.14 -2.35 6.41
N VAL A 95 10.60 -2.68 5.21
CA VAL A 95 10.77 -4.07 4.78
C VAL A 95 11.79 -4.79 5.64
N LYS A 96 12.92 -4.15 5.93
CA LYS A 96 13.95 -4.73 6.80
C LYS A 96 13.42 -5.01 8.20
N GLU A 97 12.69 -4.08 8.79
CA GLU A 97 12.09 -4.27 10.11
C GLU A 97 11.17 -5.48 10.14
N LEU A 98 10.35 -5.64 9.11
CA LEU A 98 9.42 -6.76 9.04
C LEU A 98 10.13 -8.10 8.80
N ILE A 99 11.17 -8.12 7.97
CA ILE A 99 11.94 -9.33 7.68
C ILE A 99 12.71 -9.80 8.93
N TYR A 100 13.29 -8.86 9.68
CA TYR A 100 14.09 -9.16 10.86
C TYR A 100 13.30 -9.16 12.15
N GLU A 101 11.98 -8.99 12.08
CA GLU A 101 11.12 -9.04 13.25
C GLU A 101 11.20 -10.43 13.88
N LYS A 102 11.56 -10.46 15.17
CA LYS A 102 11.62 -11.72 15.90
C LYS A 102 10.22 -12.15 16.31
N THR A 103 9.82 -13.30 15.85
CA THR A 103 8.62 -13.95 16.34
C THR A 103 9.02 -14.79 17.57
N ILE A 104 8.56 -14.38 18.70
CA ILE A 104 8.80 -15.11 19.95
C ILE A 104 7.53 -15.86 20.30
#